data_2ed0f48ff3f7b131c6ff74eb24860a2b
#
_entry.id   2ed0f48ff3f7b131c6ff74eb24860a2b
#
_cell.length_a   1.000
_cell.length_b   1.000
_cell.length_c   1.000
_cell.angle_alpha   90.00
_cell.angle_beta   90.00
_cell.angle_gamma   90.00
#
_symmetry.space_group_name_H-M   'P 1'
#
loop_
_entity.id
_entity.type
_entity.pdbx_description
1 polymer ?
#
loop_
_entity_poly.entity_id
_entity_poly.type
_entity_poly.pdbx_seq_one_letter_code
_entity_poly.pdbx_strand_id
1 'polypeptide(L)'
;MLKPFLPLLIFVLFFTFANAQKKPAAEFYKSGITFKNNNKLTEALTAFNKAVLFKKDYDSAYVEIGNIYIKSGNIDGGLSNYKKALAINPTYTEALIGMGKIYRDAKPNYDSALIYYNAALKTDSTNKETFYALAWTHNAKKEFDKAIPYAIKALEIDNKYKPAYGELGYAYRSTKKFAECIEQLKKNLAVSVVDVAFLYSGYAYTELNNKEGALQQYEELKKINERMAAALKQKIDKMEVQD
;
A
#
# COMPACT_ATOMS: atom_id res chain seq x y z
N MET A 1 -22.89 -49.89 -39.61
CA MET A 1 -22.50 -49.47 -38.25
C MET A 1 -21.70 -48.17 -38.36
N LEU A 2 -22.38 -47.04 -38.25
CA LEU A 2 -21.74 -45.73 -38.19
C LEU A 2 -21.46 -45.38 -36.72
N LYS A 3 -20.18 -45.34 -36.32
CA LYS A 3 -19.74 -44.92 -34.99
C LYS A 3 -19.94 -43.42 -34.78
N PRO A 4 -20.24 -42.96 -33.55
CA PRO A 4 -20.54 -41.55 -33.28
C PRO A 4 -19.24 -40.74 -33.23
N PHE A 5 -18.93 -39.99 -34.29
CA PHE A 5 -17.85 -38.98 -34.33
C PHE A 5 -18.29 -37.59 -33.82
N LEU A 6 -19.52 -37.46 -33.29
CA LEU A 6 -20.11 -36.19 -32.93
C LEU A 6 -19.50 -35.50 -31.68
N PRO A 7 -19.09 -36.18 -30.58
CA PRO A 7 -18.62 -35.47 -29.38
C PRO A 7 -17.25 -34.82 -29.58
N LEU A 8 -16.36 -35.33 -30.40
CA LEU A 8 -15.03 -34.77 -30.61
C LEU A 8 -15.06 -33.48 -31.41
N LEU A 9 -15.95 -33.39 -32.39
CA LEU A 9 -16.10 -32.19 -33.21
C LEU A 9 -16.68 -31.00 -32.41
N ILE A 10 -17.62 -31.28 -31.51
CA ILE A 10 -18.21 -30.27 -30.62
C ILE A 10 -17.17 -29.75 -29.62
N PHE A 11 -16.32 -30.65 -29.09
CA PHE A 11 -15.27 -30.23 -28.13
C PHE A 11 -14.19 -29.36 -28.80
N VAL A 12 -13.79 -29.69 -30.02
CA VAL A 12 -12.81 -28.92 -30.80
C VAL A 12 -13.39 -27.56 -31.18
N LEU A 13 -14.66 -27.47 -31.59
CA LEU A 13 -15.33 -26.22 -31.92
C LEU A 13 -15.47 -25.33 -30.67
N PHE A 14 -15.82 -25.86 -29.51
CA PHE A 14 -15.87 -25.10 -28.26
C PHE A 14 -14.48 -24.57 -27.86
N PHE A 15 -13.43 -25.38 -28.01
CA PHE A 15 -12.06 -24.98 -27.67
C PHE A 15 -11.51 -23.91 -28.61
N THR A 16 -11.80 -23.99 -29.91
CA THR A 16 -11.41 -22.95 -30.89
C THR A 16 -12.19 -21.66 -30.70
N PHE A 17 -13.48 -21.73 -30.38
CA PHE A 17 -14.31 -20.55 -30.12
C PHE A 17 -13.88 -19.84 -28.83
N ALA A 18 -13.59 -20.58 -27.77
CA ALA A 18 -13.07 -20.03 -26.51
C ALA A 18 -11.69 -19.37 -26.70
N ASN A 19 -10.81 -19.94 -27.51
CA ASN A 19 -9.51 -19.35 -27.83
C ASN A 19 -9.63 -18.13 -28.77
N ALA A 20 -10.59 -18.11 -29.69
CA ALA A 20 -10.85 -16.97 -30.57
C ALA A 20 -11.36 -15.74 -29.79
N GLN A 21 -12.07 -15.94 -28.68
CA GLN A 21 -12.52 -14.84 -27.82
C GLN A 21 -11.45 -14.32 -26.86
N LYS A 22 -10.45 -15.15 -26.48
CA LYS A 22 -9.36 -14.74 -25.58
C LYS A 22 -8.40 -13.74 -26.19
N LYS A 23 -8.12 -13.84 -27.49
CA LYS A 23 -7.20 -12.97 -28.21
C LYS A 23 -7.64 -11.51 -28.24
N PRO A 24 -8.90 -11.18 -28.61
CA PRO A 24 -9.40 -9.80 -28.51
C PRO A 24 -9.39 -9.24 -27.08
N ALA A 25 -9.74 -10.04 -26.06
CA ALA A 25 -9.72 -9.61 -24.67
C ALA A 25 -8.33 -9.13 -24.23
N ALA A 26 -7.28 -9.90 -24.54
CA ALA A 26 -5.89 -9.57 -24.22
C ALA A 26 -5.41 -8.30 -24.95
N GLU A 27 -5.82 -8.11 -26.21
CA GLU A 27 -5.48 -6.92 -27.00
C GLU A 27 -6.15 -5.66 -26.43
N PHE A 28 -7.42 -5.74 -26.04
CA PHE A 28 -8.11 -4.64 -25.36
C PHE A 28 -7.50 -4.34 -24.00
N TYR A 29 -7.13 -5.35 -23.23
CA TYR A 29 -6.44 -5.15 -21.95
C TYR A 29 -5.10 -4.42 -22.14
N LYS A 30 -4.26 -4.87 -23.10
CA LYS A 30 -2.99 -4.21 -23.45
C LYS A 30 -3.20 -2.75 -23.88
N SER A 31 -4.23 -2.48 -24.70
CA SER A 31 -4.60 -1.13 -25.09
C SER A 31 -5.00 -0.28 -23.88
N GLY A 32 -5.77 -0.85 -22.95
CA GLY A 32 -6.16 -0.21 -21.70
C GLY A 32 -4.95 0.19 -20.85
N ILE A 33 -3.97 -0.71 -20.70
CA ILE A 33 -2.70 -0.41 -20.01
C ILE A 33 -1.96 0.74 -20.72
N THR A 34 -1.88 0.73 -22.05
CA THR A 34 -1.23 1.79 -22.82
C THR A 34 -1.92 3.15 -22.58
N PHE A 35 -3.26 3.20 -22.65
CA PHE A 35 -4.01 4.42 -22.36
C PHE A 35 -3.83 4.90 -20.92
N LYS A 36 -3.87 3.99 -19.94
CA LYS A 36 -3.63 4.29 -18.53
C LYS A 36 -2.25 4.93 -18.31
N ASN A 37 -1.21 4.36 -18.89
CA ASN A 37 0.16 4.88 -18.79
C ASN A 37 0.32 6.29 -19.42
N ASN A 38 -0.49 6.60 -20.44
CA ASN A 38 -0.58 7.91 -21.05
C ASN A 38 -1.58 8.86 -20.34
N ASN A 39 -2.05 8.49 -19.14
CA ASN A 39 -3.04 9.21 -18.34
C ASN A 39 -4.40 9.46 -19.06
N LYS A 40 -4.72 8.66 -20.09
CA LYS A 40 -5.99 8.69 -20.83
C LYS A 40 -6.99 7.74 -20.17
N LEU A 41 -7.52 8.15 -19.01
CA LEU A 41 -8.28 7.25 -18.13
C LEU A 41 -9.63 6.83 -18.73
N THR A 42 -10.29 7.68 -19.50
CA THR A 42 -11.57 7.37 -20.17
C THR A 42 -11.39 6.31 -21.26
N GLU A 43 -10.35 6.47 -22.09
CA GLU A 43 -10.00 5.49 -23.12
C GLU A 43 -9.55 4.17 -22.51
N ALA A 44 -8.77 4.24 -21.40
CA ALA A 44 -8.36 3.06 -20.66
C ALA A 44 -9.57 2.30 -20.11
N LEU A 45 -10.53 2.99 -19.49
CA LEU A 45 -11.76 2.40 -18.97
C LEU A 45 -12.57 1.74 -20.08
N THR A 46 -12.69 2.40 -21.23
CA THR A 46 -13.38 1.84 -22.40
C THR A 46 -12.70 0.56 -22.90
N ALA A 47 -11.38 0.55 -22.97
CA ALA A 47 -10.62 -0.62 -23.41
C ALA A 47 -10.73 -1.78 -22.40
N PHE A 48 -10.61 -1.54 -21.10
CA PHE A 48 -10.78 -2.57 -20.09
C PHE A 48 -12.22 -3.12 -20.07
N ASN A 49 -13.24 -2.29 -20.24
CA ASN A 49 -14.62 -2.75 -20.37
C ASN A 49 -14.82 -3.65 -21.60
N LYS A 50 -14.17 -3.35 -22.74
CA LYS A 50 -14.15 -4.27 -23.89
C LYS A 50 -13.44 -5.59 -23.53
N ALA A 51 -12.32 -5.54 -22.79
CA ALA A 51 -11.63 -6.75 -22.38
C ALA A 51 -12.54 -7.69 -21.56
N VAL A 52 -13.27 -7.16 -20.56
CA VAL A 52 -14.21 -7.97 -19.77
C VAL A 52 -15.47 -8.38 -20.52
N LEU A 53 -15.85 -7.67 -21.58
CA LEU A 53 -16.93 -8.09 -22.47
C LEU A 53 -16.56 -9.37 -23.24
N PHE A 54 -15.32 -9.45 -23.73
CA PHE A 54 -14.80 -10.64 -24.44
C PHE A 54 -14.36 -11.76 -23.49
N LYS A 55 -13.94 -11.44 -22.28
CA LYS A 55 -13.54 -12.40 -21.25
C LYS A 55 -14.13 -11.98 -19.91
N LYS A 56 -15.28 -12.56 -19.54
CA LYS A 56 -16.02 -12.21 -18.33
C LYS A 56 -15.26 -12.52 -17.03
N ASP A 57 -14.36 -13.49 -17.05
CA ASP A 57 -13.50 -13.92 -15.94
C ASP A 57 -12.09 -13.29 -15.99
N TYR A 58 -12.01 -12.01 -16.41
CA TYR A 58 -10.74 -11.29 -16.51
C TYR A 58 -10.48 -10.46 -15.25
N ASP A 59 -9.99 -11.12 -14.20
CA ASP A 59 -9.73 -10.55 -12.87
C ASP A 59 -8.89 -9.26 -12.92
N SER A 60 -7.76 -9.28 -13.61
CA SER A 60 -6.87 -8.12 -13.74
C SER A 60 -7.52 -6.93 -14.46
N ALA A 61 -8.42 -7.17 -15.42
CA ALA A 61 -9.15 -6.08 -16.04
C ALA A 61 -10.15 -5.43 -15.08
N TYR A 62 -10.82 -6.21 -14.24
CA TYR A 62 -11.68 -5.67 -13.18
C TYR A 62 -10.89 -4.87 -12.14
N VAL A 63 -9.67 -5.31 -11.78
CA VAL A 63 -8.80 -4.54 -10.89
C VAL A 63 -8.46 -3.18 -11.49
N GLU A 64 -8.09 -3.14 -12.78
CA GLU A 64 -7.76 -1.89 -13.45
C GLU A 64 -8.97 -0.95 -13.59
N ILE A 65 -10.15 -1.49 -13.88
CA ILE A 65 -11.41 -0.71 -13.87
C ILE A 65 -11.65 -0.14 -12.46
N GLY A 66 -11.49 -0.96 -11.42
CA GLY A 66 -11.60 -0.55 -10.02
C GLY A 66 -10.65 0.59 -9.67
N ASN A 67 -9.37 0.47 -10.05
CA ASN A 67 -8.35 1.49 -9.85
C ASN A 67 -8.72 2.84 -10.51
N ILE A 68 -9.25 2.79 -11.75
CA ILE A 68 -9.70 4.00 -12.47
C ILE A 68 -10.90 4.64 -11.75
N TYR A 69 -11.88 3.85 -11.30
CA TYR A 69 -13.02 4.39 -10.57
C TYR A 69 -12.61 5.03 -9.24
N ILE A 70 -11.71 4.40 -8.47
CA ILE A 70 -11.16 5.00 -7.25
C ILE A 70 -10.46 6.32 -7.56
N LYS A 71 -9.60 6.36 -8.58
CA LYS A 71 -8.89 7.57 -8.99
C LYS A 71 -9.82 8.71 -9.41
N SER A 72 -10.99 8.37 -9.98
CA SER A 72 -12.03 9.35 -10.35
C SER A 72 -13.01 9.69 -9.22
N GLY A 73 -12.81 9.19 -8.00
CA GLY A 73 -13.68 9.43 -6.86
C GLY A 73 -14.94 8.55 -6.80
N ASN A 74 -15.13 7.64 -7.75
CA ASN A 74 -16.26 6.71 -7.74
C ASN A 74 -15.93 5.47 -6.88
N ILE A 75 -16.08 5.63 -5.56
CA ILE A 75 -15.75 4.59 -4.57
C ILE A 75 -16.60 3.32 -4.76
N ASP A 76 -17.90 3.47 -5.03
CA ASP A 76 -18.80 2.32 -5.20
C ASP A 76 -18.49 1.54 -6.48
N GLY A 77 -18.13 2.24 -7.56
CA GLY A 77 -17.61 1.63 -8.78
C GLY A 77 -16.33 0.83 -8.54
N GLY A 78 -15.39 1.41 -7.79
CA GLY A 78 -14.17 0.73 -7.38
C GLY A 78 -14.44 -0.52 -6.56
N LEU A 79 -15.25 -0.40 -5.50
CA LEU A 79 -15.65 -1.50 -4.61
C LEU A 79 -16.30 -2.65 -5.40
N SER A 80 -17.23 -2.33 -6.31
CA SER A 80 -17.91 -3.34 -7.14
C SER A 80 -16.93 -4.12 -8.01
N ASN A 81 -15.97 -3.45 -8.65
CA ASN A 81 -15.03 -4.09 -9.54
C ASN A 81 -13.97 -4.89 -8.80
N TYR A 82 -13.46 -4.44 -7.65
CA TYR A 82 -12.59 -5.27 -6.80
C TYR A 82 -13.31 -6.53 -6.29
N LYS A 83 -14.61 -6.43 -5.91
CA LYS A 83 -15.40 -7.62 -5.55
C LYS A 83 -15.51 -8.61 -6.70
N LYS A 84 -15.72 -8.14 -7.94
CA LYS A 84 -15.74 -9.01 -9.13
C LYS A 84 -14.40 -9.68 -9.35
N ALA A 85 -13.29 -8.95 -9.24
CA ALA A 85 -11.94 -9.50 -9.34
C ALA A 85 -11.70 -10.59 -8.29
N LEU A 86 -12.06 -10.35 -7.02
CA LEU A 86 -11.91 -11.31 -5.92
C LEU A 86 -12.87 -12.51 -6.00
N ALA A 87 -14.03 -12.36 -6.66
CA ALA A 87 -14.91 -13.48 -6.96
C ALA A 87 -14.30 -14.44 -7.98
N ILE A 88 -13.45 -13.94 -8.89
CA ILE A 88 -12.73 -14.73 -9.89
C ILE A 88 -11.43 -15.28 -9.29
N ASN A 89 -10.66 -14.42 -8.63
CA ASN A 89 -9.38 -14.75 -8.00
C ASN A 89 -9.35 -14.21 -6.56
N PRO A 90 -9.71 -15.01 -5.55
CA PRO A 90 -9.78 -14.58 -4.15
C PRO A 90 -8.42 -14.15 -3.57
N THR A 91 -7.32 -14.48 -4.23
CA THR A 91 -5.95 -14.17 -3.80
C THR A 91 -5.31 -13.03 -4.61
N TYR A 92 -6.09 -12.26 -5.36
CA TYR A 92 -5.55 -11.15 -6.16
C TYR A 92 -5.09 -10.01 -5.24
N THR A 93 -3.79 -9.91 -5.02
CA THR A 93 -3.16 -9.03 -4.01
C THR A 93 -3.57 -7.56 -4.17
N GLU A 94 -3.55 -7.01 -5.39
CA GLU A 94 -3.91 -5.61 -5.62
C GLU A 94 -5.39 -5.33 -5.34
N ALA A 95 -6.28 -6.29 -5.63
CA ALA A 95 -7.69 -6.14 -5.29
C ALA A 95 -7.91 -6.18 -3.77
N LEU A 96 -7.20 -7.06 -3.06
CA LEU A 96 -7.23 -7.13 -1.59
C LEU A 96 -6.71 -5.82 -0.99
N ILE A 97 -5.59 -5.29 -1.45
CA ILE A 97 -5.05 -3.99 -1.02
C ILE A 97 -6.04 -2.86 -1.34
N GLY A 98 -6.65 -2.87 -2.53
CA GLY A 98 -7.65 -1.89 -2.94
C GLY A 98 -8.90 -1.90 -2.03
N MET A 99 -9.41 -3.09 -1.69
CA MET A 99 -10.50 -3.24 -0.71
C MET A 99 -10.11 -2.71 0.66
N GLY A 100 -8.90 -3.06 1.13
CA GLY A 100 -8.38 -2.56 2.40
C GLY A 100 -8.32 -1.02 2.43
N LYS A 101 -7.82 -0.38 1.37
CA LYS A 101 -7.77 1.08 1.24
C LYS A 101 -9.18 1.71 1.26
N ILE A 102 -10.15 1.13 0.57
CA ILE A 102 -11.54 1.64 0.59
C ILE A 102 -12.09 1.63 2.02
N TYR A 103 -11.92 0.53 2.75
CA TYR A 103 -12.41 0.41 4.13
C TYR A 103 -11.59 1.22 5.13
N ARG A 104 -10.36 1.58 4.81
CA ARG A 104 -9.54 2.48 5.62
C ARG A 104 -9.94 3.95 5.44
N ASP A 105 -10.07 4.41 4.17
CA ASP A 105 -10.08 5.82 3.83
C ASP A 105 -11.47 6.36 3.46
N ALA A 106 -12.24 5.61 2.66
CA ALA A 106 -13.48 6.10 2.07
C ALA A 106 -14.74 5.63 2.81
N LYS A 107 -14.71 4.43 3.38
CA LYS A 107 -15.81 3.84 4.17
C LYS A 107 -15.24 3.31 5.49
N PRO A 108 -14.83 4.17 6.43
CA PRO A 108 -14.01 3.78 7.56
C PRO A 108 -14.58 2.62 8.35
N ASN A 109 -13.97 1.45 8.16
CA ASN A 109 -14.17 0.21 8.90
C ASN A 109 -12.80 -0.47 9.01
N TYR A 110 -12.07 -0.11 10.05
CA TYR A 110 -10.70 -0.56 10.23
C TYR A 110 -10.58 -2.08 10.41
N ASP A 111 -11.58 -2.74 10.98
CA ASP A 111 -11.58 -4.20 11.11
C ASP A 111 -11.68 -4.87 9.74
N SER A 112 -12.55 -4.38 8.87
CA SER A 112 -12.61 -4.84 7.48
C SER A 112 -11.31 -4.56 6.74
N ALA A 113 -10.71 -3.38 6.91
CA ALA A 113 -9.42 -3.04 6.30
C ALA A 113 -8.32 -4.03 6.72
N LEU A 114 -8.23 -4.37 8.02
CA LEU A 114 -7.29 -5.35 8.56
C LEU A 114 -7.49 -6.75 7.95
N ILE A 115 -8.76 -7.19 7.77
CA ILE A 115 -9.06 -8.48 7.14
C ILE A 115 -8.46 -8.52 5.73
N TYR A 116 -8.70 -7.50 4.91
CA TYR A 116 -8.20 -7.47 3.54
C TYR A 116 -6.68 -7.32 3.46
N TYR A 117 -6.05 -6.47 4.28
CA TYR A 117 -4.60 -6.35 4.31
C TYR A 117 -3.91 -7.62 4.78
N ASN A 118 -4.44 -8.30 5.80
CA ASN A 118 -3.91 -9.59 6.24
C ASN A 118 -4.08 -10.69 5.16
N ALA A 119 -5.18 -10.66 4.40
CA ALA A 119 -5.33 -11.54 3.25
C ALA A 119 -4.28 -11.23 2.17
N ALA A 120 -4.00 -9.96 1.89
CA ALA A 120 -2.96 -9.55 0.95
C ALA A 120 -1.57 -10.03 1.38
N LEU A 121 -1.22 -9.97 2.68
CA LEU A 121 0.07 -10.48 3.18
C LEU A 121 0.23 -12.01 3.04
N LYS A 122 -0.87 -12.76 3.04
CA LYS A 122 -0.81 -14.21 2.79
C LYS A 122 -0.43 -14.53 1.33
N THR A 123 -0.70 -13.61 0.41
CA THR A 123 -0.38 -13.75 -1.02
C THR A 123 0.97 -13.13 -1.39
N ASP A 124 1.31 -12.02 -0.77
CA ASP A 124 2.61 -11.34 -0.91
C ASP A 124 3.10 -10.85 0.46
N SER A 125 3.94 -11.67 1.08
CA SER A 125 4.55 -11.39 2.39
C SER A 125 5.71 -10.38 2.34
N THR A 126 6.03 -9.84 1.15
CA THR A 126 7.12 -8.87 0.95
C THR A 126 6.63 -7.48 0.55
N ASN A 127 5.33 -7.25 0.59
CA ASN A 127 4.74 -5.98 0.19
C ASN A 127 4.82 -4.95 1.32
N LYS A 128 5.78 -4.02 1.22
CA LYS A 128 6.00 -2.95 2.21
C LYS A 128 4.80 -2.03 2.39
N GLU A 129 4.05 -1.76 1.29
CA GLU A 129 2.85 -0.90 1.33
C GLU A 129 1.74 -1.53 2.16
N THR A 130 1.61 -2.86 2.11
CA THR A 130 0.63 -3.59 2.93
C THR A 130 1.02 -3.55 4.41
N PHE A 131 2.30 -3.74 4.73
CA PHE A 131 2.80 -3.58 6.11
C PHE A 131 2.59 -2.15 6.63
N TYR A 132 2.91 -1.14 5.85
CA TYR A 132 2.60 0.25 6.19
C TYR A 132 1.10 0.47 6.43
N ALA A 133 0.23 -0.06 5.55
CA ALA A 133 -1.21 0.09 5.68
C ALA A 133 -1.75 -0.57 6.96
N LEU A 134 -1.19 -1.71 7.37
CA LEU A 134 -1.50 -2.36 8.65
C LEU A 134 -1.05 -1.50 9.83
N ALA A 135 0.19 -0.98 9.80
CA ALA A 135 0.69 -0.08 10.83
C ALA A 135 -0.21 1.15 10.98
N TRP A 136 -0.54 1.81 9.88
CA TRP A 136 -1.45 2.95 9.85
C TRP A 136 -2.82 2.58 10.45
N THR A 137 -3.40 1.45 10.03
CA THR A 137 -4.74 1.02 10.47
C THR A 137 -4.76 0.72 11.97
N HIS A 138 -3.72 0.07 12.51
CA HIS A 138 -3.59 -0.15 13.95
C HIS A 138 -3.40 1.17 14.72
N ASN A 139 -2.61 2.11 14.18
CA ASN A 139 -2.46 3.44 14.75
C ASN A 139 -3.80 4.19 14.81
N ALA A 140 -4.59 4.14 13.74
CA ALA A 140 -5.93 4.75 13.69
C ALA A 140 -6.89 4.15 14.72
N LYS A 141 -6.75 2.84 15.00
CA LYS A 141 -7.47 2.15 16.08
C LYS A 141 -6.89 2.43 17.48
N LYS A 142 -5.80 3.20 17.58
CA LYS A 142 -5.03 3.41 18.82
C LYS A 142 -4.41 2.12 19.41
N GLU A 143 -4.22 1.13 18.59
CA GLU A 143 -3.53 -0.14 18.91
C GLU A 143 -2.04 -0.01 18.62
N PHE A 144 -1.39 0.96 19.27
CA PHE A 144 -0.03 1.40 18.92
C PHE A 144 1.02 0.30 19.02
N ASP A 145 0.92 -0.55 20.04
CA ASP A 145 1.87 -1.68 20.21
C ASP A 145 1.77 -2.69 19.06
N LYS A 146 0.60 -2.82 18.42
CA LYS A 146 0.44 -3.64 17.23
C LYS A 146 0.94 -2.96 15.96
N ALA A 147 0.91 -1.62 15.90
CA ALA A 147 1.41 -0.86 14.75
C ALA A 147 2.94 -0.94 14.60
N ILE A 148 3.67 -0.92 15.71
CA ILE A 148 5.15 -0.92 15.74
C ILE A 148 5.75 -2.04 14.90
N PRO A 149 5.45 -3.34 15.12
CA PRO A 149 6.06 -4.43 14.36
C PRO A 149 5.76 -4.36 12.86
N TYR A 150 4.57 -3.90 12.47
CA TYR A 150 4.24 -3.73 11.06
C TYR A 150 5.04 -2.59 10.41
N ALA A 151 5.19 -1.45 11.09
CA ALA A 151 6.01 -0.36 10.58
C ALA A 151 7.50 -0.78 10.46
N ILE A 152 8.04 -1.50 11.45
CA ILE A 152 9.40 -2.06 11.39
C ILE A 152 9.52 -3.01 10.20
N LYS A 153 8.55 -3.88 9.98
CA LYS A 153 8.59 -4.84 8.86
C LYS A 153 8.62 -4.14 7.50
N ALA A 154 7.84 -3.07 7.33
CA ALA A 154 7.91 -2.25 6.11
C ALA A 154 9.32 -1.66 5.90
N LEU A 155 10.01 -1.24 6.98
CA LEU A 155 11.36 -0.68 6.93
C LEU A 155 12.47 -1.75 6.75
N GLU A 156 12.25 -2.98 7.19
CA GLU A 156 13.13 -4.11 6.89
C GLU A 156 13.13 -4.45 5.38
N ILE A 157 11.97 -4.30 4.72
CA ILE A 157 11.82 -4.53 3.28
C ILE A 157 12.42 -3.36 2.49
N ASP A 158 12.10 -2.14 2.88
CA ASP A 158 12.64 -0.93 2.26
C ASP A 158 12.92 0.13 3.33
N ASN A 159 14.17 0.21 3.72
CA ASN A 159 14.59 1.13 4.77
C ASN A 159 14.55 2.62 4.36
N LYS A 160 14.28 2.93 3.09
CA LYS A 160 14.02 4.29 2.59
C LYS A 160 12.53 4.65 2.49
N TYR A 161 11.65 3.75 2.90
CA TYR A 161 10.21 3.95 2.81
C TYR A 161 9.69 4.93 3.87
N LYS A 162 9.79 6.23 3.56
CA LYS A 162 9.47 7.34 4.48
C LYS A 162 8.10 7.25 5.17
N PRO A 163 7.00 6.79 4.51
CA PRO A 163 5.72 6.68 5.20
C PRO A 163 5.74 5.79 6.45
N ALA A 164 6.51 4.70 6.41
CA ALA A 164 6.58 3.78 7.56
C ALA A 164 7.28 4.39 8.78
N TYR A 165 8.24 5.31 8.58
CA TYR A 165 8.84 6.07 9.68
C TYR A 165 7.81 6.96 10.41
N GLY A 166 6.86 7.54 9.66
CA GLY A 166 5.78 8.34 10.24
C GLY A 166 4.92 7.51 11.20
N GLU A 167 4.50 6.34 10.75
CA GLU A 167 3.68 5.43 11.57
C GLU A 167 4.44 4.89 12.78
N LEU A 168 5.72 4.55 12.58
CA LEU A 168 6.59 4.08 13.66
C LEU A 168 6.80 5.17 14.73
N GLY A 169 7.15 6.38 14.30
CA GLY A 169 7.35 7.52 15.20
C GLY A 169 6.08 7.89 15.96
N TYR A 170 4.91 7.85 15.28
CA TYR A 170 3.63 8.10 15.92
C TYR A 170 3.29 7.04 16.98
N ALA A 171 3.49 5.76 16.68
CA ALA A 171 3.24 4.67 17.61
C ALA A 171 4.17 4.73 18.84
N TYR A 172 5.46 4.93 18.65
CA TYR A 172 6.41 5.06 19.74
C TYR A 172 6.14 6.28 20.64
N ARG A 173 5.79 7.42 20.03
CA ARG A 173 5.39 8.60 20.77
C ARG A 173 4.14 8.34 21.62
N SER A 174 3.13 7.68 21.05
CA SER A 174 1.85 7.40 21.72
C SER A 174 2.01 6.40 22.87
N THR A 175 2.99 5.47 22.79
CA THR A 175 3.33 4.52 23.85
C THR A 175 4.40 5.04 24.80
N LYS A 176 4.98 6.23 24.56
CA LYS A 176 6.11 6.82 25.29
C LYS A 176 7.38 5.92 25.31
N LYS A 177 7.53 5.04 24.33
CA LYS A 177 8.69 4.14 24.20
C LYS A 177 9.84 4.82 23.46
N PHE A 178 10.32 5.94 24.00
CA PHE A 178 11.30 6.80 23.32
C PHE A 178 12.68 6.17 23.20
N ALA A 179 13.11 5.40 24.19
CA ALA A 179 14.39 4.71 24.13
C ALA A 179 14.42 3.63 23.05
N GLU A 180 13.36 2.83 22.94
CA GLU A 180 13.20 1.82 21.90
C GLU A 180 13.08 2.46 20.50
N CYS A 181 12.42 3.63 20.41
CA CYS A 181 12.36 4.42 19.17
C CYS A 181 13.76 4.77 18.69
N ILE A 182 14.59 5.33 19.56
CA ILE A 182 15.97 5.73 19.25
C ILE A 182 16.80 4.52 18.81
N GLU A 183 16.71 3.41 19.53
CA GLU A 183 17.45 2.19 19.20
C GLU A 183 17.07 1.66 17.82
N GLN A 184 15.77 1.57 17.53
CA GLN A 184 15.28 1.11 16.23
C GLN A 184 15.69 2.03 15.10
N LEU A 185 15.59 3.36 15.28
CA LEU A 185 15.97 4.32 14.25
C LEU A 185 17.48 4.37 14.02
N LYS A 186 18.31 4.17 15.07
CA LYS A 186 19.77 3.98 14.91
C LYS A 186 20.10 2.78 14.03
N LYS A 187 19.41 1.64 14.22
CA LYS A 187 19.60 0.46 13.34
C LYS A 187 19.31 0.80 11.89
N ASN A 188 18.22 1.54 11.62
CA ASN A 188 17.85 1.93 10.27
C ASN A 188 18.86 2.91 9.66
N LEU A 189 19.34 3.90 10.43
CA LEU A 189 20.32 4.89 10.00
C LEU A 189 21.71 4.28 9.73
N ALA A 190 22.06 3.17 10.39
CA ALA A 190 23.28 2.43 10.10
C ALA A 190 23.30 1.79 8.69
N VAL A 191 22.11 1.55 8.11
CA VAL A 191 21.96 0.98 6.77
C VAL A 191 21.82 2.07 5.72
N SER A 192 21.07 3.15 6.00
CA SER A 192 20.85 4.22 5.03
C SER A 192 20.50 5.54 5.71
N VAL A 193 21.00 6.62 5.16
CA VAL A 193 20.71 7.97 5.63
C VAL A 193 19.31 8.38 5.17
N VAL A 194 18.40 8.60 6.14
CA VAL A 194 17.00 8.99 5.90
C VAL A 194 16.62 10.15 6.80
N ASP A 195 16.21 11.28 6.21
CA ASP A 195 15.89 12.51 6.91
C ASP A 195 14.82 12.34 8.01
N VAL A 196 13.74 11.61 7.71
CA VAL A 196 12.67 11.37 8.69
C VAL A 196 13.12 10.51 9.88
N ALA A 197 14.12 9.65 9.72
CA ALA A 197 14.66 8.87 10.82
C ALA A 197 15.41 9.76 11.82
N PHE A 198 16.23 10.71 11.35
CA PHE A 198 16.87 11.71 12.20
C PHE A 198 15.82 12.59 12.90
N LEU A 199 14.75 13.00 12.21
CA LEU A 199 13.71 13.83 12.80
C LEU A 199 13.01 13.12 13.98
N TYR A 200 12.56 11.89 13.79
CA TYR A 200 11.86 11.15 14.84
C TYR A 200 12.80 10.72 15.98
N SER A 201 14.06 10.39 15.68
CA SER A 201 15.08 10.15 16.70
C SER A 201 15.33 11.41 17.53
N GLY A 202 15.47 12.57 16.88
CA GLY A 202 15.60 13.86 17.56
C GLY A 202 14.41 14.17 18.45
N TYR A 203 13.18 13.95 17.98
CA TYR A 203 11.99 14.12 18.81
C TYR A 203 11.98 13.17 20.02
N ALA A 204 12.38 11.92 19.85
CA ALA A 204 12.47 10.98 20.96
C ALA A 204 13.53 11.44 22.01
N TYR A 205 14.65 11.99 21.58
CA TYR A 205 15.65 12.58 22.49
C TYR A 205 15.10 13.78 23.25
N THR A 206 14.30 14.67 22.59
CA THR A 206 13.68 15.81 23.30
C THR A 206 12.69 15.34 24.37
N GLU A 207 11.92 14.29 24.12
CA GLU A 207 10.98 13.73 25.11
C GLU A 207 11.68 13.05 26.30
N LEU A 208 12.94 12.60 26.11
CA LEU A 208 13.80 12.06 27.17
C LEU A 208 14.64 13.13 27.88
N ASN A 209 14.40 14.40 27.59
CA ASN A 209 15.20 15.55 28.07
C ASN A 209 16.71 15.41 27.77
N ASN A 210 17.05 14.70 26.67
CA ASN A 210 18.43 14.54 26.21
C ASN A 210 18.75 15.53 25.08
N LYS A 211 19.11 16.77 25.49
CA LYS A 211 19.41 17.88 24.59
C LYS A 211 20.61 17.56 23.68
N GLU A 212 21.64 16.93 24.20
CA GLU A 212 22.84 16.58 23.42
C GLU A 212 22.51 15.62 22.28
N GLY A 213 21.77 14.56 22.58
CA GLY A 213 21.30 13.61 21.57
C GLY A 213 20.40 14.27 20.53
N ALA A 214 19.52 15.18 20.95
CA ALA A 214 18.65 15.92 20.03
C ALA A 214 19.43 16.87 19.11
N LEU A 215 20.43 17.57 19.63
CA LEU A 215 21.32 18.45 18.86
C LEU A 215 22.15 17.64 17.83
N GLN A 216 22.65 16.47 18.22
CA GLN A 216 23.36 15.60 17.26
C GLN A 216 22.48 15.23 16.07
N GLN A 217 21.21 14.87 16.31
CA GLN A 217 20.26 14.55 15.23
C GLN A 217 19.94 15.78 14.39
N TYR A 218 19.84 16.95 15.00
CA TYR A 218 19.64 18.23 14.32
C TYR A 218 20.78 18.55 13.35
N GLU A 219 22.05 18.41 13.76
CA GLU A 219 23.19 18.71 12.89
C GLU A 219 23.25 17.76 11.69
N GLU A 220 22.96 16.47 11.87
CA GLU A 220 22.89 15.54 10.74
C GLU A 220 21.71 15.88 9.81
N LEU A 221 20.54 16.19 10.38
CA LEU A 221 19.34 16.52 9.60
C LEU A 221 19.53 17.83 8.82
N LYS A 222 20.23 18.82 9.38
CA LYS A 222 20.53 20.09 8.72
C LYS A 222 21.34 19.93 7.42
N LYS A 223 22.20 18.92 7.34
CA LYS A 223 22.99 18.62 6.14
C LYS A 223 22.15 18.12 4.96
N ILE A 224 20.96 17.54 5.23
CA ILE A 224 20.16 16.82 4.23
C ILE A 224 18.75 17.38 4.06
N ASN A 225 18.19 18.03 5.08
CA ASN A 225 16.82 18.59 5.04
C ASN A 225 16.67 19.75 6.04
N GLU A 226 17.03 20.94 5.60
CA GLU A 226 16.99 22.15 6.43
C GLU A 226 15.61 22.46 7.00
N ARG A 227 14.53 22.21 6.25
CA ARG A 227 13.17 22.42 6.71
C ARG A 227 12.80 21.54 7.90
N MET A 228 13.17 20.26 7.84
CA MET A 228 12.93 19.32 8.95
C MET A 228 13.84 19.64 10.14
N ALA A 229 15.08 20.05 9.88
CA ALA A 229 15.99 20.49 10.92
C ALA A 229 15.43 21.71 11.71
N ALA A 230 14.88 22.70 11.01
CA ALA A 230 14.23 23.84 11.65
C ALA A 230 13.07 23.41 12.56
N ALA A 231 12.27 22.43 12.15
CA ALA A 231 11.19 21.89 12.99
C ALA A 231 11.71 21.19 14.26
N LEU A 232 12.82 20.45 14.14
CA LEU A 232 13.48 19.83 15.31
C LEU A 232 14.08 20.89 16.22
N LYS A 233 14.74 21.93 15.67
CA LYS A 233 15.33 23.02 16.44
C LYS A 233 14.31 23.73 17.32
N GLN A 234 13.11 24.01 16.79
CA GLN A 234 12.03 24.60 17.57
C GLN A 234 11.62 23.77 18.80
N LYS A 235 11.75 22.44 18.74
CA LYS A 235 11.50 21.60 19.92
C LYS A 235 12.67 21.65 20.91
N ILE A 236 13.89 21.64 20.41
CA ILE A 236 15.11 21.71 21.23
C ILE A 236 15.13 23.05 22.01
N ASP A 237 14.80 24.15 21.34
CA ASP A 237 14.78 25.51 21.97
C ASP A 237 13.75 25.59 23.10
N LYS A 238 12.64 24.84 23.00
CA LYS A 238 11.64 24.82 24.09
C LYS A 238 12.10 24.05 25.33
N MET A 239 13.11 23.21 25.23
CA MET A 239 13.71 22.51 26.40
C MET A 239 14.49 23.50 27.29
N GLU A 240 15.00 24.62 26.73
CA GLU A 240 15.77 25.62 27.45
C GLU A 240 14.90 26.56 28.31
N VAL A 241 13.60 26.61 28.08
CA VAL A 241 12.65 27.51 28.77
C VAL A 241 12.02 26.84 29.99
N GLN A 242 12.27 25.53 30.21
CA GLN A 242 11.68 24.77 31.31
C GLN A 242 12.63 24.48 32.48
N ASP A 243 13.91 24.91 32.37
CA ASP A 243 14.93 24.89 33.43
C ASP A 243 14.98 26.27 34.15
#